data_281b1dd2c55fcf0c569e3fa511eccb35
#
_entry.id   281b1dd2c55fcf0c569e3fa511eccb35
#
_cell.length_a   1.000
_cell.length_b   1.000
_cell.length_c   1.000
_cell.angle_alpha   90.00
_cell.angle_beta   90.00
_cell.angle_gamma   90.00
#
_symmetry.space_group_name_H-M   'P 1'
#
loop_
_entity.id
_entity.type
_entity.pdbx_description
1 polymer ?
#
loop_
_entity_poly.entity_id
_entity_poly.type
_entity_poly.pdbx_seq_one_letter_code
_entity_poly.pdbx_strand_id
1 'polypeptide(L)'
;MTAERMKTIIKTVDAHFSEYENDLRSAVPTVDDLRAELQKALGRDEQPAEVKKAPKAPSIYERLEEFIKDQGAVSQWAYATHQTWKTFSHHLEHFGPRVKFEDFDEAGLNRFIRFLRVTENLEEKTVLKQYSQLKWFVTWALRKGYTKQDYILKYKVKFKIVQKPVIFLTKEELLKVYNYEIPANQTIVKLHTFDGREYEKRVIEAGAIAKTRDLFCFCAFTSLRYSDMAKLKRTDISDGKIYITTKKTNDRLPIELNSFAQAILDKYKDCQFPGGLALPVISNQKMNYYLKDLCELCEINDPVTKVFFRAGQRVEETLPKYEYIGTHAGRRTFICFALSSGIPPQVVMKWTGHSDYKAMKPYIDIAEKTKAEQMAIFEKGLMG
;
A
#
# COMPACT_ATOMS: atom_id res chain seq x y z
N MET A 1 -14.26 62.66 27.04
CA MET A 1 -14.04 62.09 28.40
C MET A 1 -14.50 63.08 29.40
N THR A 2 -15.37 62.68 30.33
CA THR A 2 -15.90 63.64 31.32
C THR A 2 -14.83 63.90 32.38
N ALA A 3 -14.83 65.14 32.96
CA ALA A 3 -13.90 65.58 34.02
C ALA A 3 -13.88 64.62 35.22
N GLU A 4 -15.02 64.02 35.53
CA GLU A 4 -15.18 63.05 36.59
C GLU A 4 -14.46 61.74 36.33
N ARG A 5 -14.50 61.17 35.08
CA ARG A 5 -13.74 59.97 34.67
C ARG A 5 -12.25 60.22 34.74
N MET A 6 -11.80 61.42 34.39
CA MET A 6 -10.36 61.72 34.45
C MET A 6 -9.89 61.76 35.90
N LYS A 7 -10.66 62.34 36.84
CA LYS A 7 -10.35 62.30 38.25
C LYS A 7 -10.32 60.92 38.83
N THR A 8 -11.22 60.01 38.41
CA THR A 8 -11.24 58.62 38.83
C THR A 8 -9.98 57.90 38.34
N ILE A 9 -9.62 58.10 37.09
CA ILE A 9 -8.35 57.46 36.47
C ILE A 9 -7.13 57.91 37.26
N ILE A 10 -6.95 59.23 37.49
CA ILE A 10 -5.80 59.77 38.21
C ILE A 10 -5.77 59.21 39.62
N LYS A 11 -6.88 59.28 40.37
CA LYS A 11 -6.95 58.76 41.73
C LYS A 11 -6.65 57.27 41.83
N THR A 12 -7.10 56.43 40.86
CA THR A 12 -6.84 54.99 40.84
C THR A 12 -5.38 54.70 40.54
N VAL A 13 -4.78 55.42 39.58
CA VAL A 13 -3.35 55.29 39.25
C VAL A 13 -2.49 55.64 40.43
N ASP A 14 -2.72 56.81 41.07
CA ASP A 14 -1.96 57.28 42.22
C ASP A 14 -2.10 56.32 43.41
N ALA A 15 -3.31 55.83 43.72
CA ALA A 15 -3.54 54.89 44.80
C ALA A 15 -2.78 53.56 44.53
N HIS A 16 -2.83 53.05 43.31
CA HIS A 16 -2.17 51.78 42.93
C HIS A 16 -0.64 51.89 42.98
N PHE A 17 -0.06 52.99 42.52
CA PHE A 17 1.36 53.25 42.66
C PHE A 17 1.78 53.45 44.12
N SER A 18 0.96 54.12 44.94
CA SER A 18 1.24 54.31 46.37
C SER A 18 1.20 52.99 47.17
N GLU A 19 0.35 52.04 46.80
CA GLU A 19 0.38 50.69 47.39
C GLU A 19 1.69 49.95 47.10
N TYR A 20 2.24 50.04 45.88
CA TYR A 20 3.52 49.46 45.53
C TYR A 20 4.71 50.17 46.14
N GLU A 21 4.65 51.48 46.28
CA GLU A 21 5.72 52.25 46.97
C GLU A 21 5.81 51.95 48.49
N ASN A 22 4.70 51.58 49.11
CA ASN A 22 4.61 51.24 50.53
C ASN A 22 4.88 49.74 50.80
N ASP A 23 4.81 48.90 49.81
CA ASP A 23 5.14 47.46 49.92
C ASP A 23 6.66 47.30 49.67
N LEU A 24 7.44 46.97 50.70
CA LEU A 24 8.88 46.77 50.69
C LEU A 24 9.34 45.67 49.71
N ARG A 25 8.50 45.07 48.94
CA ARG A 25 8.78 44.05 47.92
C ARG A 25 9.07 44.60 46.52
N SER A 26 9.22 45.91 46.35
CA SER A 26 9.84 46.57 45.19
C SER A 26 9.49 46.03 43.78
N ALA A 27 8.25 45.81 43.46
CA ALA A 27 7.88 45.61 42.11
C ALA A 27 7.06 46.80 41.61
N VAL A 28 7.45 47.39 40.51
CA VAL A 28 6.60 48.40 39.81
C VAL A 28 5.40 47.67 39.27
N PRO A 29 4.14 48.23 39.42
CA PRO A 29 2.95 47.59 38.89
C PRO A 29 3.11 47.31 37.41
N THR A 30 2.73 46.12 37.02
CA THR A 30 2.76 45.76 35.58
C THR A 30 1.63 46.51 34.86
N VAL A 31 1.80 46.67 33.56
CA VAL A 31 0.74 47.30 32.72
C VAL A 31 -0.57 46.54 32.82
N ASP A 32 -0.55 45.24 33.06
CA ASP A 32 -1.73 44.40 33.17
C ASP A 32 -2.42 44.56 34.53
N ASP A 33 -1.65 44.71 35.65
CA ASP A 33 -2.18 45.02 36.97
C ASP A 33 -2.89 46.39 36.98
N LEU A 34 -2.23 47.39 36.42
CA LEU A 34 -2.78 48.74 36.29
C LEU A 34 -4.06 48.78 35.42
N ARG A 35 -4.07 47.99 34.35
CA ARG A 35 -5.24 47.84 33.47
C ARG A 35 -6.43 47.21 34.21
N ALA A 36 -6.18 46.17 35.01
CA ALA A 36 -7.21 45.50 35.78
C ALA A 36 -7.85 46.45 36.81
N GLU A 37 -7.05 47.20 37.57
CA GLU A 37 -7.56 48.15 38.54
C GLU A 37 -8.29 49.32 37.90
N LEU A 38 -7.82 49.83 36.76
CA LEU A 38 -8.53 50.84 36.00
C LEU A 38 -9.87 50.38 35.43
N GLN A 39 -9.95 49.14 34.97
CA GLN A 39 -11.20 48.54 34.50
C GLN A 39 -12.21 48.43 35.62
N LYS A 40 -11.81 47.99 36.81
CA LYS A 40 -12.60 47.89 38.00
C LYS A 40 -13.11 49.29 38.47
N ALA A 41 -12.20 50.28 38.59
CA ALA A 41 -12.53 51.62 39.01
C ALA A 41 -13.46 52.37 38.04
N LEU A 42 -13.44 52.02 36.76
CA LEU A 42 -14.31 52.60 35.74
C LEU A 42 -15.64 51.86 35.55
N GLY A 43 -15.93 50.84 36.41
CA GLY A 43 -17.13 50.01 36.28
C GLY A 43 -17.20 49.23 35.00
N ARG A 44 -16.02 48.83 34.44
CA ARG A 44 -15.91 48.02 33.25
C ARG A 44 -15.62 46.55 33.58
N ASP A 45 -15.98 46.11 34.81
CA ASP A 45 -15.84 44.74 35.28
C ASP A 45 -16.85 43.75 34.67
N GLU A 46 -17.63 44.18 33.70
CA GLU A 46 -18.21 43.20 32.81
C GLU A 46 -17.05 42.57 32.05
N GLN A 47 -16.54 41.43 32.56
CA GLN A 47 -15.84 40.49 31.70
C GLN A 47 -16.65 40.42 30.42
N PRO A 48 -16.07 40.72 29.25
CA PRO A 48 -16.76 40.40 28.00
C PRO A 48 -17.14 38.93 28.16
N ALA A 49 -18.46 38.66 28.22
CA ALA A 49 -18.94 37.29 28.28
C ALA A 49 -18.08 36.55 27.28
N GLU A 50 -17.35 35.51 27.72
CA GLU A 50 -16.59 34.65 26.80
C GLU A 50 -17.57 34.35 25.70
N VAL A 51 -17.42 35.01 24.57
CA VAL A 51 -18.12 34.66 23.36
C VAL A 51 -17.60 33.25 23.12
N LYS A 52 -18.34 32.25 23.63
CA LYS A 52 -18.09 30.84 23.33
C LYS A 52 -18.00 30.82 21.82
N LYS A 53 -16.77 30.86 21.30
CA LYS A 53 -16.53 30.75 19.87
C LYS A 53 -17.35 29.56 19.45
N ALA A 54 -18.33 29.77 18.60
CA ALA A 54 -19.15 28.69 18.07
C ALA A 54 -18.22 27.54 17.70
N PRO A 55 -18.51 26.28 18.09
CA PRO A 55 -17.61 25.18 17.88
C PRO A 55 -17.18 25.23 16.42
N LYS A 56 -15.88 25.36 16.21
CA LYS A 56 -15.31 25.47 14.86
C LYS A 56 -15.76 24.24 14.07
N ALA A 57 -16.43 24.45 12.94
CA ALA A 57 -16.88 23.34 12.12
C ALA A 57 -15.71 22.39 11.84
N PRO A 58 -15.91 21.09 12.01
CA PRO A 58 -14.84 20.10 11.82
C PRO A 58 -14.18 20.25 10.45
N SER A 59 -12.86 20.18 10.42
CA SER A 59 -12.05 20.27 9.21
C SER A 59 -12.29 19.04 8.30
N ILE A 60 -11.90 19.15 7.05
CA ILE A 60 -11.95 18.01 6.11
C ILE A 60 -11.12 16.80 6.63
N TYR A 61 -10.07 17.05 7.39
CA TYR A 61 -9.20 16.01 7.98
C TYR A 61 -9.90 15.26 9.12
N GLU A 62 -10.56 15.98 10.02
CA GLU A 62 -11.38 15.38 11.08
C GLU A 62 -12.53 14.56 10.46
N ARG A 63 -13.12 15.03 9.35
CA ARG A 63 -14.12 14.27 8.60
C ARG A 63 -13.54 13.05 7.89
N LEU A 64 -12.29 13.13 7.43
CA LEU A 64 -11.59 11.97 6.84
C LEU A 64 -11.30 10.89 7.90
N GLU A 65 -10.89 11.29 9.10
CA GLU A 65 -10.72 10.35 10.22
C GLU A 65 -12.04 9.67 10.60
N GLU A 66 -13.13 10.44 10.69
CA GLU A 66 -14.48 9.92 10.92
C GLU A 66 -14.86 8.92 9.82
N PHE A 67 -14.64 9.27 8.56
CA PHE A 67 -14.90 8.39 7.41
C PHE A 67 -14.11 7.08 7.51
N ILE A 68 -12.82 7.16 7.80
CA ILE A 68 -11.94 5.97 7.91
C ILE A 68 -12.43 5.06 9.04
N LYS A 69 -12.84 5.64 10.17
CA LYS A 69 -13.38 4.89 11.30
C LYS A 69 -14.72 4.24 10.96
N ASP A 70 -15.68 5.02 10.45
CA ASP A 70 -17.03 4.54 10.11
C ASP A 70 -17.00 3.47 9.03
N GLN A 71 -16.36 3.77 7.88
CA GLN A 71 -16.33 2.84 6.77
C GLN A 71 -15.43 1.65 7.04
N GLY A 72 -14.36 1.84 7.81
CA GLY A 72 -13.49 0.77 8.25
C GLY A 72 -14.22 -0.24 9.13
N ALA A 73 -15.06 0.23 10.05
CA ALA A 73 -15.87 -0.63 10.92
C ALA A 73 -16.98 -1.34 10.14
N VAL A 74 -17.76 -0.61 9.33
CA VAL A 74 -18.87 -1.17 8.53
C VAL A 74 -18.39 -2.21 7.54
N SER A 75 -17.28 -1.93 6.84
CA SER A 75 -16.74 -2.80 5.78
C SER A 75 -15.64 -3.74 6.29
N GLN A 76 -15.39 -3.78 7.59
CA GLN A 76 -14.36 -4.64 8.23
C GLN A 76 -13.01 -4.56 7.50
N TRP A 77 -12.51 -3.37 7.29
CA TRP A 77 -11.28 -3.17 6.53
C TRP A 77 -10.09 -3.90 7.13
N ALA A 78 -9.38 -4.61 6.28
CA ALA A 78 -8.10 -5.18 6.64
C ALA A 78 -7.06 -4.07 6.93
N TYR A 79 -6.04 -4.39 7.73
CA TYR A 79 -4.94 -3.48 8.05
C TYR A 79 -4.33 -2.79 6.82
N ALA A 80 -4.12 -3.55 5.73
CA ALA A 80 -3.60 -3.00 4.48
C ALA A 80 -4.50 -1.92 3.85
N THR A 81 -5.82 -2.03 4.02
CA THR A 81 -6.78 -1.01 3.56
C THR A 81 -6.63 0.26 4.38
N HIS A 82 -6.52 0.15 5.69
CA HIS A 82 -6.24 1.30 6.57
C HIS A 82 -4.92 1.99 6.18
N GLN A 83 -3.86 1.25 5.84
CA GLN A 83 -2.60 1.84 5.37
C GLN A 83 -2.76 2.61 4.04
N THR A 84 -3.62 2.14 3.13
CA THR A 84 -3.88 2.89 1.89
C THR A 84 -4.62 4.22 2.15
N TRP A 85 -5.49 4.26 3.16
CA TRP A 85 -6.17 5.50 3.57
C TRP A 85 -5.23 6.45 4.32
N LYS A 86 -4.30 5.94 5.12
CA LYS A 86 -3.22 6.77 5.70
C LYS A 86 -2.37 7.45 4.62
N THR A 87 -2.02 6.70 3.57
CA THR A 87 -1.30 7.27 2.41
C THR A 87 -2.12 8.36 1.73
N PHE A 88 -3.44 8.16 1.58
CA PHE A 88 -4.33 9.18 1.03
C PHE A 88 -4.39 10.42 1.93
N SER A 89 -4.54 10.26 3.26
CA SER A 89 -4.51 11.37 4.23
C SER A 89 -3.24 12.19 4.10
N HIS A 90 -2.08 11.51 4.05
CA HIS A 90 -0.79 12.17 3.86
C HIS A 90 -0.71 13.00 2.56
N HIS A 91 -1.16 12.44 1.43
CA HIS A 91 -1.18 13.21 0.17
C HIS A 91 -2.17 14.39 0.23
N LEU A 92 -3.31 14.24 0.91
CA LEU A 92 -4.28 15.32 1.05
C LEU A 92 -3.74 16.44 1.94
N GLU A 93 -3.07 16.12 3.04
CA GLU A 93 -2.40 17.07 3.94
C GLU A 93 -1.27 17.81 3.22
N HIS A 94 -0.47 17.10 2.43
CA HIS A 94 0.62 17.69 1.66
C HIS A 94 0.10 18.57 0.50
N PHE A 95 -1.06 18.23 -0.07
CA PHE A 95 -1.73 19.08 -1.07
C PHE A 95 -2.14 20.43 -0.47
N GLY A 96 -2.64 20.46 0.78
CA GLY A 96 -2.95 21.71 1.43
C GLY A 96 -3.52 21.53 2.85
N PRO A 97 -2.82 21.99 3.89
CA PRO A 97 -3.23 21.79 5.29
C PRO A 97 -4.54 22.50 5.69
N ARG A 98 -5.07 23.35 4.83
CA ARG A 98 -6.31 24.11 5.07
C ARG A 98 -7.38 23.89 4.00
N VAL A 99 -7.23 22.84 3.21
CA VAL A 99 -8.17 22.49 2.15
C VAL A 99 -9.55 22.19 2.75
N LYS A 100 -10.60 22.55 2.00
CA LYS A 100 -12.00 22.31 2.33
C LYS A 100 -12.69 21.53 1.21
N PHE A 101 -13.89 21.02 1.47
CA PHE A 101 -14.69 20.35 0.43
C PHE A 101 -15.01 21.28 -0.73
N GLU A 102 -15.26 22.55 -0.46
CA GLU A 102 -15.58 23.58 -1.46
C GLU A 102 -14.45 23.83 -2.45
N ASP A 103 -13.21 23.54 -2.04
CA ASP A 103 -12.01 23.70 -2.88
C ASP A 103 -11.92 22.60 -3.98
N PHE A 104 -12.77 21.58 -3.93
CA PHE A 104 -12.83 20.52 -4.95
C PHE A 104 -13.86 20.79 -6.04
N ASP A 105 -13.92 22.03 -6.50
CA ASP A 105 -14.50 22.41 -7.78
C ASP A 105 -13.63 21.92 -8.96
N GLU A 106 -13.95 22.32 -10.18
CA GLU A 106 -13.17 21.95 -11.37
C GLU A 106 -11.69 22.33 -11.24
N ALA A 107 -11.44 23.57 -10.85
CA ALA A 107 -10.08 24.11 -10.72
C ALA A 107 -9.31 23.37 -9.61
N GLY A 108 -9.96 23.11 -8.48
CA GLY A 108 -9.38 22.38 -7.36
C GLY A 108 -9.07 20.93 -7.68
N LEU A 109 -9.97 20.22 -8.36
CA LEU A 109 -9.72 18.85 -8.81
C LEU A 109 -8.55 18.79 -9.80
N ASN A 110 -8.46 19.76 -10.73
CA ASN A 110 -7.32 19.87 -11.64
C ASN A 110 -6.02 20.13 -10.89
N ARG A 111 -6.01 21.03 -9.88
CA ARG A 111 -4.83 21.28 -9.02
C ARG A 111 -4.43 20.02 -8.25
N PHE A 112 -5.39 19.28 -7.65
CA PHE A 112 -5.11 18.06 -6.92
C PHE A 112 -4.50 16.97 -7.81
N ILE A 113 -5.07 16.73 -8.99
CA ILE A 113 -4.54 15.76 -9.94
C ILE A 113 -3.15 16.16 -10.43
N ARG A 114 -2.94 17.46 -10.72
CA ARG A 114 -1.61 17.96 -11.09
C ARG A 114 -0.60 17.80 -9.97
N PHE A 115 -0.99 18.09 -8.74
CA PHE A 115 -0.16 17.87 -7.55
C PHE A 115 0.28 16.40 -7.45
N LEU A 116 -0.65 15.45 -7.55
CA LEU A 116 -0.33 14.01 -7.49
C LEU A 116 0.61 13.58 -8.64
N ARG A 117 0.43 14.15 -9.83
CA ARG A 117 1.26 13.82 -11.01
C ARG A 117 2.64 14.44 -10.94
N VAL A 118 2.74 15.71 -10.57
CA VAL A 118 3.97 16.51 -10.72
C VAL A 118 4.74 16.61 -9.41
N THR A 119 4.08 17.00 -8.33
CA THR A 119 4.73 17.19 -7.02
C THR A 119 5.02 15.86 -6.36
N GLU A 120 4.02 14.97 -6.29
CA GLU A 120 4.17 13.62 -5.74
C GLU A 120 4.82 12.64 -6.73
N ASN A 121 4.95 13.00 -8.00
CA ASN A 121 5.56 12.21 -9.07
C ASN A 121 5.00 10.77 -9.17
N LEU A 122 3.69 10.61 -8.98
CA LEU A 122 3.03 9.31 -8.94
C LEU A 122 2.77 8.75 -10.35
N GLU A 123 2.81 7.43 -10.47
CA GLU A 123 2.31 6.75 -11.67
C GLU A 123 0.80 7.00 -11.84
N GLU A 124 0.34 7.11 -13.07
CA GLU A 124 -1.05 7.42 -13.43
C GLU A 124 -2.07 6.46 -12.80
N LYS A 125 -1.72 5.19 -12.64
CA LYS A 125 -2.55 4.21 -11.93
C LYS A 125 -2.69 4.55 -10.43
N THR A 126 -1.65 5.08 -9.82
CA THR A 126 -1.68 5.52 -8.42
C THR A 126 -2.48 6.81 -8.29
N VAL A 127 -2.31 7.76 -9.24
CA VAL A 127 -3.13 8.98 -9.30
C VAL A 127 -4.62 8.64 -9.39
N LEU A 128 -5.01 7.70 -10.29
CA LEU A 128 -6.40 7.21 -10.36
C LEU A 128 -6.88 6.64 -9.03
N LYS A 129 -6.04 5.88 -8.32
CA LYS A 129 -6.39 5.32 -7.01
C LYS A 129 -6.67 6.43 -6.00
N GLN A 130 -5.79 7.43 -5.90
CA GLN A 130 -5.96 8.57 -4.99
C GLN A 130 -7.21 9.39 -5.34
N TYR A 131 -7.44 9.65 -6.62
CA TYR A 131 -8.65 10.31 -7.10
C TYR A 131 -9.92 9.52 -6.74
N SER A 132 -9.90 8.20 -6.89
CA SER A 132 -11.03 7.33 -6.53
C SER A 132 -11.30 7.33 -5.02
N GLN A 133 -10.26 7.41 -4.20
CA GLN A 133 -10.39 7.56 -2.74
C GLN A 133 -11.01 8.92 -2.38
N LEU A 134 -10.55 10.01 -2.99
CA LEU A 134 -11.17 11.32 -2.82
C LEU A 134 -12.65 11.29 -3.20
N LYS A 135 -12.98 10.70 -4.36
CA LYS A 135 -14.36 10.58 -4.82
C LYS A 135 -15.23 9.80 -3.84
N TRP A 136 -14.73 8.70 -3.28
CA TRP A 136 -15.47 7.93 -2.28
C TRP A 136 -15.69 8.73 -1.00
N PHE A 137 -14.65 9.38 -0.50
CA PHE A 137 -14.73 10.22 0.69
C PHE A 137 -15.73 11.38 0.52
N VAL A 138 -15.66 12.13 -0.59
CA VAL A 138 -16.61 13.22 -0.87
C VAL A 138 -18.03 12.69 -1.04
N THR A 139 -18.22 11.53 -1.69
CA THR A 139 -19.54 10.90 -1.81
C THR A 139 -20.14 10.56 -0.45
N TRP A 140 -19.33 10.09 0.49
CA TRP A 140 -19.76 9.84 1.87
C TRP A 140 -20.11 11.14 2.60
N ALA A 141 -19.27 12.17 2.46
CA ALA A 141 -19.51 13.49 3.08
C ALA A 141 -20.80 14.15 2.57
N LEU A 142 -21.11 14.02 1.26
CA LEU A 142 -22.37 14.47 0.68
C LEU A 142 -23.57 13.77 1.32
N ARG A 143 -23.51 12.43 1.46
CA ARG A 143 -24.59 11.65 2.10
C ARG A 143 -24.80 12.00 3.56
N LYS A 144 -23.74 12.40 4.27
CA LYS A 144 -23.79 12.87 5.67
C LYS A 144 -24.23 14.34 5.79
N GLY A 145 -24.34 15.08 4.68
CA GLY A 145 -24.69 16.51 4.68
C GLY A 145 -23.56 17.43 5.12
N TYR A 146 -22.30 16.96 5.13
CA TYR A 146 -21.13 17.75 5.53
C TYR A 146 -20.66 18.72 4.47
N THR A 147 -21.05 18.51 3.23
CA THR A 147 -20.81 19.41 2.11
C THR A 147 -21.93 19.32 1.09
N LYS A 148 -22.03 20.33 0.23
CA LYS A 148 -22.88 20.34 -0.97
C LYS A 148 -22.06 20.28 -2.26
N GLN A 149 -20.73 20.21 -2.16
CA GLN A 149 -19.82 20.19 -3.30
C GLN A 149 -19.84 18.80 -3.97
N ASP A 150 -20.61 18.70 -5.05
CA ASP A 150 -20.82 17.43 -5.78
C ASP A 150 -20.08 17.34 -7.11
N TYR A 151 -19.27 18.36 -7.47
CA TYR A 151 -18.64 18.46 -8.78
C TYR A 151 -17.81 17.22 -9.14
N ILE A 152 -17.11 16.63 -8.15
CA ILE A 152 -16.30 15.41 -8.37
C ILE A 152 -17.13 14.21 -8.91
N LEU A 153 -18.43 14.17 -8.67
CA LEU A 153 -19.30 13.11 -9.17
C LEU A 153 -19.55 13.22 -10.66
N LYS A 154 -19.57 14.44 -11.17
CA LYS A 154 -19.83 14.80 -12.57
C LYS A 154 -18.54 14.92 -13.38
N TYR A 155 -17.42 15.18 -12.70
CA TYR A 155 -16.13 15.43 -13.32
C TYR A 155 -15.52 14.18 -13.94
N LYS A 156 -15.27 14.24 -15.26
CA LYS A 156 -14.72 13.13 -16.04
C LYS A 156 -13.24 13.38 -16.34
N VAL A 157 -12.39 12.60 -15.69
CA VAL A 157 -10.94 12.63 -15.92
C VAL A 157 -10.53 11.42 -16.74
N LYS A 158 -9.70 11.64 -17.75
CA LYS A 158 -9.04 10.56 -18.48
C LYS A 158 -7.68 10.27 -17.88
N PHE A 159 -7.47 9.02 -17.44
CA PHE A 159 -6.19 8.53 -16.96
C PHE A 159 -5.56 7.64 -18.02
N LYS A 160 -4.30 7.91 -18.36
CA LYS A 160 -3.54 7.11 -19.33
C LYS A 160 -2.97 5.87 -18.64
N ILE A 161 -3.74 4.79 -18.67
CA ILE A 161 -3.33 3.52 -18.02
C ILE A 161 -2.95 2.52 -19.08
N VAL A 162 -1.73 1.99 -18.97
CA VAL A 162 -1.24 0.89 -19.80
C VAL A 162 -1.31 -0.39 -18.98
N GLN A 163 -1.74 -1.47 -19.62
CA GLN A 163 -1.70 -2.80 -19.03
C GLN A 163 -0.23 -3.24 -18.89
N LYS A 164 0.21 -3.47 -17.64
CA LYS A 164 1.57 -3.95 -17.36
C LYS A 164 1.67 -5.44 -17.78
N PRO A 165 2.85 -5.87 -18.28
CA PRO A 165 3.06 -7.27 -18.61
C PRO A 165 2.88 -8.16 -17.38
N VAL A 166 2.37 -9.35 -17.59
CA VAL A 166 2.30 -10.38 -16.53
C VAL A 166 3.68 -11.00 -16.40
N ILE A 167 4.33 -10.79 -15.27
CA ILE A 167 5.65 -11.36 -14.97
C ILE A 167 5.46 -12.68 -14.24
N PHE A 168 5.99 -13.74 -14.82
CA PHE A 168 5.96 -15.12 -14.31
C PHE A 168 7.22 -15.87 -14.79
N LEU A 169 7.52 -17.02 -14.23
CA LEU A 169 8.62 -17.88 -14.68
C LEU A 169 8.11 -18.88 -15.75
N THR A 170 8.92 -19.13 -16.78
CA THR A 170 8.69 -20.26 -17.67
C THR A 170 8.91 -21.58 -16.92
N LYS A 171 8.59 -22.70 -17.53
CA LYS A 171 8.86 -24.03 -16.95
C LYS A 171 10.35 -24.22 -16.66
N GLU A 172 11.18 -23.84 -17.62
CA GLU A 172 12.64 -23.98 -17.56
C GLU A 172 13.20 -23.10 -16.44
N GLU A 173 12.74 -21.85 -16.34
CA GLU A 173 13.16 -20.93 -15.29
C GLU A 173 12.70 -21.39 -13.90
N LEU A 174 11.46 -21.90 -13.78
CA LEU A 174 10.97 -22.45 -12.51
C LEU A 174 11.81 -23.64 -12.06
N LEU A 175 12.17 -24.55 -13.00
CA LEU A 175 13.00 -25.70 -12.70
C LEU A 175 14.45 -25.29 -12.37
N LYS A 176 15.01 -24.26 -13.04
CA LYS A 176 16.29 -23.66 -12.63
C LYS A 176 16.25 -23.19 -11.19
N VAL A 177 15.20 -22.44 -10.79
CA VAL A 177 15.03 -21.97 -9.43
C VAL A 177 14.87 -23.13 -8.45
N TYR A 178 14.03 -24.12 -8.75
CA TYR A 178 13.75 -25.26 -7.88
C TYR A 178 15.00 -26.11 -7.64
N ASN A 179 15.77 -26.38 -8.68
CA ASN A 179 16.96 -27.23 -8.64
C ASN A 179 18.23 -26.44 -8.31
N TYR A 180 18.15 -25.13 -8.05
CA TYR A 180 19.35 -24.34 -7.77
C TYR A 180 20.09 -24.90 -6.55
N GLU A 181 21.33 -25.30 -6.77
CA GLU A 181 22.20 -25.81 -5.72
C GLU A 181 22.72 -24.66 -4.86
N ILE A 182 22.34 -24.69 -3.59
CA ILE A 182 22.80 -23.68 -2.64
C ILE A 182 24.24 -24.01 -2.25
N PRO A 183 25.20 -23.07 -2.40
CA PRO A 183 26.60 -23.31 -2.04
C PRO A 183 26.74 -23.78 -0.58
N ALA A 184 27.68 -24.68 -0.35
CA ALA A 184 27.95 -25.23 1.00
C ALA A 184 28.42 -24.17 2.01
N ASN A 185 29.06 -23.08 1.54
CA ASN A 185 29.42 -21.94 2.36
C ASN A 185 28.14 -21.19 2.81
N GLN A 186 28.17 -20.67 4.02
CA GLN A 186 27.02 -19.98 4.60
C GLN A 186 26.73 -18.60 3.97
N THR A 187 27.63 -18.12 3.12
CA THR A 187 27.54 -16.79 2.49
C THR A 187 27.75 -16.88 0.99
N ILE A 188 26.88 -16.20 0.25
CA ILE A 188 27.01 -16.01 -1.18
C ILE A 188 27.41 -14.57 -1.42
N VAL A 189 28.48 -14.38 -2.20
CA VAL A 189 28.96 -13.04 -2.55
C VAL A 189 28.45 -12.68 -3.92
N LYS A 190 27.69 -11.61 -4.03
CA LYS A 190 27.25 -11.02 -5.29
C LYS A 190 28.06 -9.76 -5.59
N LEU A 191 28.64 -9.72 -6.78
CA LEU A 191 29.20 -8.50 -7.36
C LEU A 191 28.19 -7.97 -8.37
N HIS A 192 27.64 -6.80 -8.11
CA HIS A 192 26.81 -6.11 -9.08
C HIS A 192 27.71 -5.26 -9.96
N THR A 193 27.64 -5.47 -11.28
CA THR A 193 28.18 -4.54 -12.26
C THR A 193 27.01 -3.87 -12.96
N PHE A 194 26.86 -2.56 -12.81
CA PHE A 194 25.93 -1.76 -13.57
C PHE A 194 26.74 -0.71 -14.36
N ASP A 195 26.55 -0.63 -15.65
CA ASP A 195 27.27 0.27 -16.56
C ASP A 195 28.82 0.16 -16.49
N GLY A 196 29.35 -1.06 -16.27
CA GLY A 196 30.79 -1.29 -16.19
C GLY A 196 31.46 -0.78 -14.93
N ARG A 197 30.70 -0.33 -13.92
CA ARG A 197 31.20 0.04 -12.60
C ARG A 197 30.96 -1.09 -11.63
N GLU A 198 31.97 -1.46 -10.83
CA GLU A 198 31.80 -2.38 -9.72
C GLU A 198 30.93 -1.71 -8.65
N TYR A 199 29.77 -2.31 -8.37
CA TYR A 199 28.92 -1.93 -7.27
C TYR A 199 29.19 -2.80 -6.06
N GLU A 200 28.64 -2.35 -4.96
CA GLU A 200 28.78 -2.89 -3.64
C GLU A 200 28.74 -4.43 -3.58
N LYS A 201 29.76 -5.02 -2.99
CA LYS A 201 29.82 -6.46 -2.70
C LYS A 201 28.75 -6.80 -1.71
N ARG A 202 27.75 -7.56 -2.15
CA ARG A 202 26.63 -7.96 -1.32
C ARG A 202 26.83 -9.40 -0.83
N VAL A 203 26.75 -9.56 0.48
CA VAL A 203 26.81 -10.86 1.14
C VAL A 203 25.38 -11.33 1.43
N ILE A 204 25.04 -12.52 0.99
CA ILE A 204 23.70 -13.12 1.16
C ILE A 204 23.88 -14.44 1.91
N GLU A 205 23.06 -14.66 2.92
CA GLU A 205 23.05 -15.91 3.66
C GLU A 205 22.43 -17.04 2.82
N ALA A 206 23.17 -18.12 2.61
CA ALA A 206 22.72 -19.30 1.87
C ALA A 206 21.41 -19.88 2.43
N GLY A 207 21.26 -19.89 3.76
CA GLY A 207 20.04 -20.35 4.42
C GLY A 207 18.80 -19.48 4.13
N ALA A 208 18.96 -18.18 3.90
CA ALA A 208 17.87 -17.30 3.51
C ALA A 208 17.44 -17.56 2.05
N ILE A 209 18.40 -17.79 1.15
CA ILE A 209 18.15 -18.15 -0.23
C ILE A 209 17.43 -19.51 -0.31
N ALA A 210 17.89 -20.53 0.47
CA ALA A 210 17.26 -21.84 0.51
C ALA A 210 15.78 -21.77 0.94
N LYS A 211 15.50 -21.05 2.02
CA LYS A 211 14.12 -20.82 2.47
C LYS A 211 13.29 -20.09 1.41
N THR A 212 13.85 -19.05 0.80
CA THR A 212 13.17 -18.27 -0.23
C THR A 212 12.84 -19.13 -1.45
N ARG A 213 13.78 -19.95 -1.91
CA ARG A 213 13.57 -20.93 -2.98
C ARG A 213 12.38 -21.83 -2.69
N ASP A 214 12.41 -22.49 -1.54
CA ASP A 214 11.41 -23.49 -1.18
C ASP A 214 10.02 -22.85 -1.01
N LEU A 215 9.92 -21.69 -0.34
CA LEU A 215 8.66 -20.97 -0.18
C LEU A 215 8.09 -20.45 -1.50
N PHE A 216 8.94 -19.93 -2.39
CA PHE A 216 8.51 -19.45 -3.69
C PHE A 216 8.04 -20.59 -4.59
N CYS A 217 8.83 -21.67 -4.67
CA CYS A 217 8.49 -22.86 -5.46
C CYS A 217 7.21 -23.51 -4.93
N PHE A 218 7.02 -23.56 -3.61
CA PHE A 218 5.78 -24.06 -3.02
C PHE A 218 4.56 -23.22 -3.49
N CYS A 219 4.67 -21.90 -3.50
CA CYS A 219 3.61 -21.05 -4.06
C CYS A 219 3.42 -21.27 -5.57
N ALA A 220 4.50 -21.54 -6.32
CA ALA A 220 4.43 -21.82 -7.75
C ALA A 220 3.83 -23.20 -8.07
N PHE A 221 3.93 -24.16 -7.15
CA PHE A 221 3.34 -25.50 -7.31
C PHE A 221 1.94 -25.66 -6.72
N THR A 222 1.51 -24.75 -5.83
CA THR A 222 0.19 -24.81 -5.16
C THR A 222 -0.73 -23.67 -5.50
N SER A 223 -0.29 -22.67 -6.25
CA SER A 223 -1.01 -21.42 -6.50
C SER A 223 -1.26 -20.53 -5.28
N LEU A 224 -0.81 -20.89 -4.10
CA LEU A 224 -1.05 -20.12 -2.89
C LEU A 224 -0.49 -18.70 -2.98
N ARG A 225 -1.24 -17.74 -2.45
CA ARG A 225 -0.66 -16.41 -2.20
C ARG A 225 0.32 -16.51 -1.04
N TYR A 226 1.33 -15.66 -1.05
CA TYR A 226 2.25 -15.57 0.09
C TYR A 226 1.51 -15.48 1.44
N SER A 227 0.45 -14.68 1.53
CA SER A 227 -0.32 -14.52 2.76
C SER A 227 -1.01 -15.79 3.24
N ASP A 228 -1.34 -16.68 2.34
CA ASP A 228 -2.03 -17.93 2.62
C ASP A 228 -0.99 -19.01 2.97
N MET A 229 0.09 -19.11 2.18
CA MET A 229 1.24 -19.97 2.48
C MET A 229 1.87 -19.64 3.85
N ALA A 230 2.03 -18.35 4.17
CA ALA A 230 2.64 -17.91 5.43
C ALA A 230 1.83 -18.26 6.70
N LYS A 231 0.61 -18.74 6.56
CA LYS A 231 -0.26 -19.17 7.66
C LYS A 231 -0.56 -20.66 7.66
N LEU A 232 -0.08 -21.36 6.62
CA LEU A 232 -0.34 -22.77 6.44
C LEU A 232 0.18 -23.55 7.63
N LYS A 233 -0.72 -24.22 8.34
CA LYS A 233 -0.40 -25.09 9.45
C LYS A 233 -0.31 -26.55 8.98
N ARG A 234 0.38 -27.38 9.73
CA ARG A 234 0.41 -28.83 9.45
C ARG A 234 -0.96 -29.47 9.52
N THR A 235 -1.83 -28.96 10.41
CA THR A 235 -3.22 -29.41 10.56
C THR A 235 -4.11 -29.09 9.36
N ASP A 236 -3.64 -28.18 8.48
CA ASP A 236 -4.36 -27.82 7.26
C ASP A 236 -4.03 -28.76 6.10
N ILE A 237 -3.18 -29.77 6.32
CA ILE A 237 -2.70 -30.71 5.31
C ILE A 237 -3.13 -32.11 5.69
N SER A 238 -3.95 -32.75 4.86
CA SER A 238 -4.36 -34.14 4.99
C SER A 238 -4.71 -34.75 3.64
N ASP A 239 -4.56 -36.07 3.50
CA ASP A 239 -4.97 -36.84 2.34
C ASP A 239 -4.44 -36.30 1.00
N GLY A 240 -3.19 -35.80 0.99
CA GLY A 240 -2.56 -35.21 -0.19
C GLY A 240 -3.16 -33.88 -0.65
N LYS A 241 -3.87 -33.18 0.24
CA LYS A 241 -4.51 -31.88 -0.03
C LYS A 241 -4.21 -30.87 1.05
N ILE A 242 -4.25 -29.60 0.64
CA ILE A 242 -4.25 -28.46 1.53
C ILE A 242 -5.69 -27.95 1.70
N TYR A 243 -6.13 -27.75 2.92
CA TYR A 243 -7.44 -27.20 3.26
C TYR A 243 -7.26 -25.87 3.95
N ILE A 244 -7.29 -24.76 3.21
CA ILE A 244 -7.17 -23.44 3.79
C ILE A 244 -8.38 -22.55 3.52
N THR A 245 -8.67 -21.67 4.46
CA THR A 245 -9.56 -20.54 4.23
C THR A 245 -8.70 -19.36 3.79
N THR A 246 -8.92 -18.88 2.55
CA THR A 246 -8.11 -17.82 2.00
C THR A 246 -8.34 -16.51 2.75
N LYS A 247 -7.27 -15.79 3.08
CA LYS A 247 -7.36 -14.53 3.83
C LYS A 247 -8.13 -13.43 3.09
N LYS A 248 -8.15 -13.49 1.76
CA LYS A 248 -8.71 -12.42 0.93
C LYS A 248 -10.19 -12.61 0.61
N THR A 249 -10.63 -13.84 0.37
CA THR A 249 -11.99 -14.15 -0.09
C THR A 249 -12.78 -14.95 0.93
N ASN A 250 -12.12 -15.42 2.01
CA ASN A 250 -12.71 -16.27 3.05
C ASN A 250 -13.28 -17.61 2.54
N ASP A 251 -12.87 -18.03 1.33
CA ASP A 251 -13.28 -19.30 0.76
C ASP A 251 -12.41 -20.45 1.26
N ARG A 252 -13.02 -21.58 1.55
CA ARG A 252 -12.30 -22.82 1.86
C ARG A 252 -11.92 -23.51 0.55
N LEU A 253 -10.63 -23.52 0.22
CA LEU A 253 -10.09 -24.13 -0.98
C LEU A 253 -9.39 -25.44 -0.65
N PRO A 254 -9.87 -26.58 -1.19
CA PRO A 254 -9.05 -27.79 -1.29
C PRO A 254 -8.08 -27.61 -2.48
N ILE A 255 -6.78 -27.77 -2.21
CA ILE A 255 -5.73 -27.70 -3.23
C ILE A 255 -5.00 -29.03 -3.19
N GLU A 256 -5.03 -29.76 -4.29
CA GLU A 256 -4.31 -31.01 -4.45
C GLU A 256 -2.80 -30.75 -4.44
N LEU A 257 -2.04 -31.57 -3.70
CA LEU A 257 -0.59 -31.52 -3.66
C LEU A 257 -0.01 -32.35 -4.82
N ASN A 258 0.81 -31.72 -5.65
CA ASN A 258 1.66 -32.45 -6.58
C ASN A 258 2.97 -32.88 -5.89
N SER A 259 3.72 -33.78 -6.54
CA SER A 259 4.95 -34.33 -5.99
C SER A 259 6.01 -33.30 -5.61
N PHE A 260 6.11 -32.19 -6.35
CA PHE A 260 7.06 -31.11 -6.05
C PHE A 260 6.68 -30.35 -4.77
N ALA A 261 5.41 -30.02 -4.59
CA ALA A 261 4.92 -29.38 -3.39
C ALA A 261 5.04 -30.30 -2.18
N GLN A 262 4.75 -31.61 -2.36
CA GLN A 262 4.91 -32.61 -1.32
C GLN A 262 6.37 -32.74 -0.90
N ALA A 263 7.31 -32.82 -1.83
CA ALA A 263 8.75 -32.90 -1.54
C ALA A 263 9.25 -31.71 -0.71
N ILE A 264 8.71 -30.50 -0.95
CA ILE A 264 9.03 -29.34 -0.12
C ILE A 264 8.49 -29.51 1.30
N LEU A 265 7.27 -30.00 1.46
CA LEU A 265 6.68 -30.25 2.79
C LEU A 265 7.46 -31.34 3.54
N ASP A 266 7.86 -32.42 2.85
CA ASP A 266 8.61 -33.52 3.44
C ASP A 266 9.99 -33.07 3.94
N LYS A 267 10.63 -32.13 3.23
CA LYS A 267 11.90 -31.52 3.67
C LYS A 267 11.78 -30.88 5.06
N TYR A 268 10.61 -30.35 5.40
CA TYR A 268 10.38 -29.65 6.67
C TYR A 268 9.53 -30.45 7.66
N LYS A 269 9.22 -31.73 7.38
CA LYS A 269 8.30 -32.53 8.21
C LYS A 269 8.71 -32.63 9.69
N ASP A 270 10.00 -32.75 9.95
CA ASP A 270 10.57 -32.92 11.30
C ASP A 270 10.96 -31.59 11.97
N CYS A 271 10.82 -30.45 11.24
CA CYS A 271 11.10 -29.14 11.77
C CYS A 271 9.88 -28.60 12.56
N GLN A 272 10.08 -27.97 13.70
CA GLN A 272 9.03 -27.30 14.45
C GLN A 272 9.10 -25.78 14.20
N PHE A 273 7.98 -25.21 13.75
CA PHE A 273 7.86 -23.78 13.57
C PHE A 273 6.82 -23.18 14.51
N PRO A 274 6.97 -21.92 14.96
CA PRO A 274 6.01 -21.25 15.83
C PRO A 274 4.58 -21.32 15.29
N GLY A 275 3.60 -21.56 16.16
CA GLY A 275 2.18 -21.63 15.79
C GLY A 275 1.78 -22.86 14.97
N GLY A 276 2.62 -23.90 14.90
CA GLY A 276 2.34 -25.13 14.15
C GLY A 276 2.41 -24.95 12.63
N LEU A 277 3.14 -23.95 12.16
CA LEU A 277 3.33 -23.69 10.73
C LEU A 277 4.01 -24.88 10.03
N ALA A 278 3.63 -25.11 8.77
CA ALA A 278 4.19 -26.19 7.95
C ALA A 278 5.56 -25.83 7.33
N LEU A 279 5.85 -24.54 7.15
CA LEU A 279 7.00 -24.03 6.40
C LEU A 279 7.77 -22.94 7.17
N PRO A 280 9.06 -22.70 6.88
CA PRO A 280 9.93 -21.72 7.53
C PRO A 280 9.65 -20.29 7.04
N VAL A 281 8.54 -19.69 7.45
CA VAL A 281 8.06 -18.39 6.95
C VAL A 281 9.02 -17.26 7.29
N ILE A 282 9.35 -16.46 6.29
CA ILE A 282 10.05 -15.17 6.39
C ILE A 282 9.11 -14.04 5.96
N SER A 283 9.39 -12.80 6.35
CA SER A 283 8.49 -11.68 5.98
C SER A 283 8.40 -11.50 4.45
N ASN A 284 7.24 -11.04 3.96
CA ASN A 284 7.04 -10.82 2.52
C ASN A 284 8.07 -9.86 1.92
N GLN A 285 8.49 -8.85 2.68
CA GLN A 285 9.50 -7.89 2.25
C GLN A 285 10.86 -8.57 2.07
N LYS A 286 11.31 -9.35 3.06
CA LYS A 286 12.56 -10.11 2.97
C LYS A 286 12.49 -11.14 1.85
N MET A 287 11.35 -11.84 1.71
CA MET A 287 11.18 -12.83 0.64
C MET A 287 11.29 -12.19 -0.75
N ASN A 288 10.63 -11.04 -0.99
CA ASN A 288 10.75 -10.34 -2.27
C ASN A 288 12.20 -9.88 -2.54
N TYR A 289 12.92 -9.52 -1.51
CA TYR A 289 14.30 -9.11 -1.62
C TYR A 289 15.22 -10.28 -2.01
N TYR A 290 15.18 -11.39 -1.25
CA TYR A 290 15.98 -12.57 -1.54
C TYR A 290 15.57 -13.29 -2.83
N LEU A 291 14.30 -13.16 -3.25
CA LEU A 291 13.83 -13.75 -4.48
C LEU A 291 14.47 -13.12 -5.71
N LYS A 292 14.73 -11.83 -5.71
CA LYS A 292 15.48 -11.17 -6.78
C LYS A 292 16.91 -11.71 -6.85
N ASP A 293 17.57 -11.83 -5.69
CA ASP A 293 18.91 -12.39 -5.62
C ASP A 293 18.95 -13.84 -6.12
N LEU A 294 17.99 -14.66 -5.71
CA LEU A 294 17.87 -16.04 -6.16
C LEU A 294 17.66 -16.12 -7.69
N CYS A 295 16.76 -15.32 -8.24
CA CYS A 295 16.49 -15.32 -9.68
C CYS A 295 17.68 -14.81 -10.49
N GLU A 296 18.43 -13.84 -9.95
CA GLU A 296 19.67 -13.38 -10.57
C GLU A 296 20.76 -14.47 -10.53
N LEU A 297 20.91 -15.18 -9.40
CA LEU A 297 21.82 -16.34 -9.29
C LEU A 297 21.43 -17.48 -10.24
N CYS A 298 20.15 -17.61 -10.55
CA CYS A 298 19.64 -18.54 -11.56
C CYS A 298 19.72 -18.01 -12.99
N GLU A 299 20.36 -16.86 -13.22
CA GLU A 299 20.52 -16.23 -14.54
C GLU A 299 19.20 -15.97 -15.28
N ILE A 300 18.17 -15.54 -14.55
CA ILE A 300 16.86 -15.17 -15.13
C ILE A 300 16.95 -13.70 -15.56
N ASN A 301 17.72 -13.44 -16.61
CA ASN A 301 18.18 -12.12 -17.00
C ASN A 301 17.45 -11.53 -18.21
N ASP A 302 16.49 -12.23 -18.81
CA ASP A 302 15.77 -11.74 -19.98
C ASP A 302 15.27 -10.31 -19.77
N PRO A 303 15.49 -9.41 -20.75
CA PRO A 303 15.06 -8.02 -20.61
C PRO A 303 13.53 -7.94 -20.65
N VAL A 304 12.95 -7.27 -19.66
CA VAL A 304 11.52 -7.00 -19.56
C VAL A 304 11.26 -5.50 -19.56
N THR A 305 10.48 -5.05 -20.54
CA THR A 305 10.08 -3.64 -20.64
C THR A 305 8.71 -3.43 -20.02
N LYS A 306 8.62 -2.52 -19.06
CA LYS A 306 7.37 -1.98 -18.53
C LYS A 306 7.12 -0.60 -19.08
N VAL A 307 5.89 -0.38 -19.55
CA VAL A 307 5.42 0.91 -20.01
C VAL A 307 4.41 1.45 -19.01
N PHE A 308 4.58 2.68 -18.59
CA PHE A 308 3.64 3.38 -17.70
C PHE A 308 3.68 4.88 -17.96
N PHE A 309 2.71 5.61 -17.40
CA PHE A 309 2.71 7.07 -17.44
C PHE A 309 3.05 7.62 -16.06
N ARG A 310 3.96 8.62 -16.03
CA ARG A 310 4.37 9.38 -14.85
C ARG A 310 4.50 10.84 -15.22
N ALA A 311 4.00 11.75 -14.40
CA ALA A 311 3.97 13.20 -14.70
C ALA A 311 3.37 13.52 -16.08
N GLY A 312 2.42 12.73 -16.55
CA GLY A 312 1.81 12.90 -17.88
C GLY A 312 2.62 12.37 -19.06
N GLN A 313 3.87 11.95 -18.83
CA GLN A 313 4.78 11.41 -19.85
C GLN A 313 4.76 9.89 -19.87
N ARG A 314 4.95 9.32 -21.06
CA ARG A 314 5.15 7.87 -21.23
C ARG A 314 6.57 7.51 -20.84
N VAL A 315 6.70 6.55 -19.92
CA VAL A 315 7.98 6.04 -19.46
C VAL A 315 8.09 4.58 -19.85
N GLU A 316 9.21 4.21 -20.41
CA GLU A 316 9.61 2.84 -20.67
C GLU A 316 10.79 2.50 -19.77
N GLU A 317 10.63 1.43 -18.98
CA GLU A 317 11.67 0.94 -18.08
C GLU A 317 11.99 -0.50 -18.45
N THR A 318 13.19 -0.75 -18.91
CA THR A 318 13.68 -2.08 -19.26
C THR A 318 14.70 -2.52 -18.23
N LEU A 319 14.38 -3.59 -17.50
CA LEU A 319 15.26 -4.20 -16.51
C LEU A 319 15.30 -5.71 -16.72
N PRO A 320 16.33 -6.39 -16.19
CA PRO A 320 16.36 -7.86 -16.16
C PRO A 320 15.12 -8.42 -15.46
N LYS A 321 14.63 -9.55 -15.91
CA LYS A 321 13.40 -10.17 -15.42
C LYS A 321 13.41 -10.39 -13.90
N TYR A 322 14.56 -10.75 -13.32
CA TYR A 322 14.69 -10.97 -11.88
C TYR A 322 14.31 -9.71 -11.06
N GLU A 323 14.54 -8.48 -11.56
CA GLU A 323 14.17 -7.24 -10.87
C GLU A 323 12.65 -7.07 -10.71
N TYR A 324 11.90 -7.75 -11.55
CA TYR A 324 10.44 -7.68 -11.53
C TYR A 324 9.77 -8.89 -10.85
N ILE A 325 10.54 -9.92 -10.50
CA ILE A 325 10.02 -11.08 -9.79
C ILE A 325 9.74 -10.70 -8.34
N GLY A 326 8.56 -11.08 -7.88
CA GLY A 326 8.14 -10.96 -6.49
C GLY A 326 7.31 -12.18 -6.09
N THR A 327 6.94 -12.29 -4.84
CA THR A 327 6.22 -13.45 -4.29
C THR A 327 4.96 -13.81 -5.07
N HIS A 328 4.27 -12.82 -5.65
CA HIS A 328 3.08 -13.06 -6.45
C HIS A 328 3.39 -13.71 -7.82
N ALA A 329 4.64 -13.65 -8.28
CA ALA A 329 5.06 -14.32 -9.51
C ALA A 329 4.92 -15.84 -9.40
N GLY A 330 5.12 -16.46 -8.23
CA GLY A 330 4.88 -17.89 -8.03
C GLY A 330 3.47 -18.32 -8.43
N ARG A 331 2.45 -17.60 -7.91
CA ARG A 331 1.06 -17.87 -8.28
C ARG A 331 0.78 -17.62 -9.76
N ARG A 332 1.37 -16.58 -10.36
CA ARG A 332 1.24 -16.30 -11.79
C ARG A 332 1.85 -17.42 -12.64
N THR A 333 3.01 -17.90 -12.21
CA THR A 333 3.69 -19.05 -12.84
C THR A 333 2.79 -20.28 -12.84
N PHE A 334 2.17 -20.63 -11.70
CA PHE A 334 1.19 -21.71 -11.64
C PHE A 334 0.05 -21.54 -12.65
N ILE A 335 -0.57 -20.35 -12.67
CA ILE A 335 -1.72 -20.08 -13.54
C ILE A 335 -1.33 -20.18 -15.02
N CYS A 336 -0.24 -19.51 -15.42
CA CYS A 336 0.22 -19.54 -16.81
C CYS A 336 0.59 -20.95 -17.24
N PHE A 337 1.31 -21.71 -16.40
CA PHE A 337 1.71 -23.07 -16.69
C PHE A 337 0.49 -24.00 -16.80
N ALA A 338 -0.46 -23.94 -15.85
CA ALA A 338 -1.66 -24.76 -15.87
C ALA A 338 -2.51 -24.52 -17.14
N LEU A 339 -2.72 -23.24 -17.49
CA LEU A 339 -3.48 -22.89 -18.69
C LEU A 339 -2.75 -23.31 -19.99
N SER A 340 -1.42 -23.10 -20.07
CA SER A 340 -0.60 -23.53 -21.21
C SER A 340 -0.55 -25.06 -21.36
N SER A 341 -0.68 -25.78 -20.26
CA SER A 341 -0.82 -27.25 -20.26
C SER A 341 -2.21 -27.76 -20.66
N GLY A 342 -3.13 -26.85 -21.03
CA GLY A 342 -4.47 -27.21 -21.47
C GLY A 342 -5.50 -27.42 -20.36
N ILE A 343 -5.16 -27.12 -19.10
CA ILE A 343 -6.11 -27.21 -18.00
C ILE A 343 -7.19 -26.12 -18.16
N PRO A 344 -8.48 -26.48 -18.13
CA PRO A 344 -9.56 -25.51 -18.32
C PRO A 344 -9.50 -24.36 -17.32
N PRO A 345 -9.71 -23.09 -17.73
CA PRO A 345 -9.67 -21.93 -16.86
C PRO A 345 -10.55 -22.07 -15.62
N GLN A 346 -11.71 -22.72 -15.72
CA GLN A 346 -12.63 -22.95 -14.61
C GLN A 346 -12.03 -23.82 -13.51
N VAL A 347 -11.19 -24.80 -13.87
CA VAL A 347 -10.48 -25.65 -12.91
C VAL A 347 -9.37 -24.83 -12.23
N VAL A 348 -8.60 -24.07 -13.03
CA VAL A 348 -7.55 -23.21 -12.49
C VAL A 348 -8.15 -22.15 -11.54
N MET A 349 -9.32 -21.59 -11.87
CA MET A 349 -10.04 -20.65 -11.01
C MET A 349 -10.41 -21.27 -9.65
N LYS A 350 -10.84 -22.55 -9.62
CA LYS A 350 -11.13 -23.26 -8.37
C LYS A 350 -9.88 -23.38 -7.49
N TRP A 351 -8.75 -23.81 -8.04
CA TRP A 351 -7.47 -23.90 -7.28
C TRP A 351 -6.96 -22.57 -6.79
N THR A 352 -7.23 -21.52 -7.55
CA THR A 352 -6.71 -20.18 -7.24
C THR A 352 -7.70 -19.32 -6.47
N GLY A 353 -8.97 -19.73 -6.32
CA GLY A 353 -10.02 -18.92 -5.69
C GLY A 353 -10.27 -17.61 -6.42
N HIS A 354 -10.28 -17.63 -7.76
CA HIS A 354 -10.73 -16.48 -8.56
C HIS A 354 -12.23 -16.61 -8.82
N SER A 355 -12.98 -15.61 -8.38
CA SER A 355 -14.43 -15.52 -8.62
C SER A 355 -14.78 -14.80 -9.92
N ASP A 356 -13.86 -14.00 -10.47
CA ASP A 356 -14.07 -13.18 -11.67
C ASP A 356 -13.18 -13.67 -12.83
N TYR A 357 -13.83 -14.06 -13.94
CA TYR A 357 -13.15 -14.46 -15.16
C TYR A 357 -12.28 -13.34 -15.76
N LYS A 358 -12.67 -12.07 -15.58
CA LYS A 358 -11.87 -10.92 -16.02
C LYS A 358 -10.47 -10.90 -15.38
N ALA A 359 -10.37 -11.41 -14.16
CA ALA A 359 -9.07 -11.53 -13.48
C ALA A 359 -8.16 -12.59 -14.13
N MET A 360 -8.75 -13.58 -14.83
CA MET A 360 -8.01 -14.65 -15.54
C MET A 360 -7.63 -14.25 -16.96
N LYS A 361 -8.33 -13.30 -17.57
CA LYS A 361 -8.12 -12.94 -18.98
C LYS A 361 -6.66 -12.71 -19.38
N PRO A 362 -5.83 -11.93 -18.64
CA PRO A 362 -4.44 -11.72 -19.00
C PRO A 362 -3.59 -13.01 -19.09
N TYR A 363 -3.95 -14.02 -18.31
CA TYR A 363 -3.26 -15.31 -18.30
C TYR A 363 -3.75 -16.22 -19.43
N ILE A 364 -5.06 -16.15 -19.75
CA ILE A 364 -5.66 -16.87 -20.86
C ILE A 364 -5.08 -16.39 -22.19
N ASP A 365 -4.99 -15.06 -22.37
CA ASP A 365 -4.40 -14.45 -23.56
C ASP A 365 -2.94 -14.90 -23.78
N ILE A 366 -2.16 -15.13 -22.70
CA ILE A 366 -0.81 -15.67 -22.76
C ILE A 366 -0.82 -17.15 -23.18
N ALA A 367 -1.71 -17.95 -22.57
CA ALA A 367 -1.82 -19.38 -22.88
C ALA A 367 -2.30 -19.63 -24.32
N GLU A 368 -3.16 -18.77 -24.85
CA GLU A 368 -3.64 -18.85 -26.25
C GLU A 368 -2.52 -18.61 -27.26
N LYS A 369 -1.57 -17.69 -26.99
CA LYS A 369 -0.38 -17.52 -27.84
C LYS A 369 0.47 -18.78 -27.89
N THR A 370 0.68 -19.41 -26.75
CA THR A 370 1.43 -20.67 -26.64
C THR A 370 0.70 -21.81 -27.37
N LYS A 371 -0.63 -21.84 -27.37
CA LYS A 371 -1.44 -22.83 -28.12
C LYS A 371 -1.29 -22.68 -29.65
N ALA A 372 -1.23 -21.44 -30.14
CA ALA A 372 -0.97 -21.19 -31.56
C ALA A 372 0.40 -21.73 -32.01
N GLU A 373 1.42 -21.56 -31.18
CA GLU A 373 2.74 -22.12 -31.40
C GLU A 373 2.71 -23.67 -31.38
N GLN A 374 1.94 -24.26 -30.48
CA GLN A 374 1.74 -25.71 -30.39
C GLN A 374 0.96 -26.30 -31.58
N MET A 375 0.04 -25.53 -32.17
CA MET A 375 -0.65 -25.95 -33.39
C MET A 375 0.33 -26.12 -34.57
N ALA A 376 1.32 -25.25 -34.69
CA ALA A 376 2.35 -25.38 -35.69
C ALA A 376 3.23 -26.65 -35.49
N ILE A 377 3.42 -27.07 -34.25
CA ILE A 377 4.11 -28.33 -33.91
C ILE A 377 3.22 -29.53 -34.28
N PHE A 378 1.93 -29.46 -33.99
CA PHE A 378 0.96 -30.48 -34.36
C PHE A 378 0.90 -30.68 -35.88
N GLU A 379 0.81 -29.59 -36.65
CA GLU A 379 0.85 -29.63 -38.12
C GLU A 379 2.12 -30.24 -38.64
N LYS A 380 3.30 -29.87 -38.09
CA LYS A 380 4.57 -30.50 -38.45
C LYS A 380 4.59 -32.00 -38.16
N GLY A 381 3.99 -32.44 -37.05
CA GLY A 381 3.89 -33.84 -36.70
C GLY A 381 2.94 -34.65 -37.59
N LEU A 382 1.97 -33.99 -38.26
CA LEU A 382 1.11 -34.63 -39.24
C LEU A 382 1.74 -34.71 -40.64
N MET A 383 2.71 -33.84 -40.93
CA MET A 383 3.39 -33.74 -42.24
C MET A 383 4.66 -34.57 -42.30
N GLY A 384 5.17 -35.09 -41.18
CA GLY A 384 6.36 -35.93 -41.07
C GLY A 384 6.07 -37.36 -40.73
#